data_0c83625529ba16cb318be6be9a13cf0f
#
_entry.id   0c83625529ba16cb318be6be9a13cf0f
#
_cell.length_a   1.000
_cell.length_b   1.000
_cell.length_c   1.000
_cell.angle_alpha   90.00
_cell.angle_beta   90.00
_cell.angle_gamma   90.00
#
_symmetry.space_group_name_H-M   'P 1'
#
loop_
_entity.id
_entity.type
_entity.pdbx_description
1 polymer ?
#
loop_
_entity_poly.entity_id
_entity_poly.type
_entity_poly.pdbx_seq_one_letter_code
_entity_poly.pdbx_strand_id
1 'polypeptide(L)'
;MGEHILIVEDDDAIRNSIHEFLTKSDYNTFSAPSAEEALELIKSGTIQIVITDILLPGKDGLQLTSQIKQNYDIDVIVMTGYSENYSYEEAINKGASDLVFKPFRFEELLLRLKRVLKERQLTKERNRILSKLENLAITDGLTKLYNLRHFYNLIEIEIGRCRRYGHPLALLLLDIDKFKVYNDTYGHLEGDKVLVRIGQIIQTCLRTMDSAFRYGGEEFTVILPETTAQEANNVAHRIRAAVEFEKFFPEPENAVTVTISIGVTEYHNKESLAEFIKRADQAMYLSKEKGRNTISFLFAENS
;
A
#
# COMPACT_ATOMS: atom_id res chain seq x y z
N MET A 1 18.36 -15.75 7.17
CA MET A 1 18.63 -16.06 5.77
C MET A 1 19.73 -15.13 5.32
N GLY A 2 20.84 -15.69 4.79
CA GLY A 2 21.97 -14.88 4.34
C GLY A 2 21.62 -14.08 3.10
N GLU A 3 22.25 -12.92 2.92
CA GLU A 3 22.09 -12.09 1.74
C GLU A 3 22.63 -12.82 0.50
N HIS A 4 21.93 -12.68 -0.63
CA HIS A 4 22.28 -13.31 -1.90
C HIS A 4 23.06 -12.34 -2.78
N ILE A 5 24.29 -12.69 -3.09
CA ILE A 5 25.24 -11.84 -3.82
C ILE A 5 25.63 -12.54 -5.12
N LEU A 6 25.53 -11.83 -6.24
CA LEU A 6 26.01 -12.29 -7.53
C LEU A 6 27.35 -11.62 -7.87
N ILE A 7 28.33 -12.42 -8.20
CA ILE A 7 29.67 -11.98 -8.64
C ILE A 7 29.74 -12.15 -10.15
N VAL A 8 30.07 -11.05 -10.86
CA VAL A 8 30.21 -11.04 -12.33
C VAL A 8 31.64 -10.64 -12.68
N GLU A 9 32.40 -11.57 -13.16
CA GLU A 9 33.84 -11.44 -13.45
C GLU A 9 34.22 -12.49 -14.51
N ASP A 10 34.88 -12.11 -15.57
CA ASP A 10 35.26 -13.02 -16.63
C ASP A 10 36.48 -13.88 -16.26
N ASP A 11 37.42 -13.35 -15.45
CA ASP A 11 38.56 -14.12 -14.95
C ASP A 11 38.10 -15.14 -13.88
N ASP A 12 38.26 -16.43 -14.22
CA ASP A 12 37.88 -17.56 -13.35
C ASP A 12 38.59 -17.53 -11.99
N ALA A 13 39.89 -17.14 -11.97
CA ALA A 13 40.67 -17.16 -10.73
C ALA A 13 40.21 -16.03 -9.77
N ILE A 14 39.92 -14.85 -10.30
CA ILE A 14 39.41 -13.71 -9.52
C ILE A 14 38.00 -14.04 -9.06
N ARG A 15 37.12 -14.49 -9.95
CA ARG A 15 35.74 -14.84 -9.66
C ARG A 15 35.63 -15.89 -8.55
N ASN A 16 36.39 -16.96 -8.65
CA ASN A 16 36.38 -18.02 -7.65
C ASN A 16 36.98 -17.56 -6.31
N SER A 17 38.00 -16.72 -6.32
CA SER A 17 38.58 -16.17 -5.09
C SER A 17 37.62 -15.28 -4.33
N ILE A 18 36.89 -14.40 -5.01
CA ILE A 18 35.85 -13.55 -4.41
C ILE A 18 34.71 -14.42 -3.89
N HIS A 19 34.28 -15.42 -4.69
CA HIS A 19 33.20 -16.33 -4.29
C HIS A 19 33.58 -17.10 -3.01
N GLU A 20 34.75 -17.69 -2.94
CA GLU A 20 35.21 -18.43 -1.77
C GLU A 20 35.35 -17.54 -0.53
N PHE A 21 35.86 -16.31 -0.68
CA PHE A 21 36.02 -15.37 0.42
C PHE A 21 34.70 -14.92 0.99
N LEU A 22 33.74 -14.56 0.14
CA LEU A 22 32.42 -14.12 0.58
C LEU A 22 31.58 -15.27 1.17
N THR A 23 31.69 -16.48 0.62
CA THR A 23 31.07 -17.70 1.18
C THR A 23 31.61 -18.00 2.59
N LYS A 24 32.93 -17.88 2.80
CA LYS A 24 33.56 -18.01 4.15
C LYS A 24 33.14 -16.88 5.11
N SER A 25 32.61 -15.79 4.57
CA SER A 25 32.09 -14.66 5.34
C SER A 25 30.57 -14.74 5.57
N ASP A 26 29.97 -15.93 5.43
CA ASP A 26 28.56 -16.28 5.65
C ASP A 26 27.54 -15.63 4.66
N TYR A 27 27.98 -15.28 3.45
CA TYR A 27 27.10 -14.83 2.37
C TYR A 27 26.73 -15.97 1.41
N ASN A 28 25.49 -15.92 0.88
CA ASN A 28 25.07 -16.82 -0.19
C ASN A 28 25.51 -16.23 -1.53
N THR A 29 26.49 -16.84 -2.17
CA THR A 29 27.10 -16.30 -3.38
C THR A 29 26.76 -17.10 -4.63
N PHE A 30 26.51 -16.38 -5.71
CA PHE A 30 26.35 -16.88 -7.07
C PHE A 30 27.42 -16.23 -7.94
N SER A 31 27.76 -16.84 -9.06
CA SER A 31 28.76 -16.28 -9.96
C SER A 31 28.37 -16.44 -11.42
N ALA A 32 28.75 -15.47 -12.23
CA ALA A 32 28.56 -15.47 -13.68
C ALA A 32 29.83 -14.93 -14.39
N PRO A 33 30.25 -15.47 -15.52
CA PRO A 33 31.40 -14.99 -16.28
C PRO A 33 31.06 -13.81 -17.22
N SER A 34 29.80 -13.49 -17.41
CA SER A 34 29.33 -12.44 -18.31
C SER A 34 28.08 -11.69 -17.80
N ALA A 35 27.83 -10.54 -18.38
CA ALA A 35 26.62 -9.76 -18.08
C ALA A 35 25.33 -10.49 -18.49
N GLU A 36 25.36 -11.24 -19.58
CA GLU A 36 24.27 -12.03 -20.13
C GLU A 36 23.81 -13.10 -19.13
N GLU A 37 24.78 -13.92 -18.65
CA GLU A 37 24.50 -14.95 -17.65
C GLU A 37 24.05 -14.35 -16.32
N ALA A 38 24.65 -13.23 -15.92
CA ALA A 38 24.21 -12.49 -14.72
C ALA A 38 22.73 -12.08 -14.79
N LEU A 39 22.28 -11.58 -15.94
CA LEU A 39 20.88 -11.19 -16.14
C LEU A 39 19.92 -12.37 -16.05
N GLU A 40 20.33 -13.57 -16.51
CA GLU A 40 19.51 -14.78 -16.37
C GLU A 40 19.37 -15.20 -14.89
N LEU A 41 20.44 -15.13 -14.11
CA LEU A 41 20.39 -15.42 -12.68
C LEU A 41 19.54 -14.42 -11.92
N ILE A 42 19.59 -13.15 -12.28
CA ILE A 42 18.80 -12.07 -11.65
C ILE A 42 17.30 -12.30 -11.82
N LYS A 43 16.85 -12.88 -12.94
CA LYS A 43 15.42 -13.20 -13.18
C LYS A 43 14.83 -14.14 -12.14
N SER A 44 15.64 -14.91 -11.42
CA SER A 44 15.18 -15.76 -10.32
C SER A 44 14.58 -14.98 -9.14
N GLY A 45 14.85 -13.68 -9.06
CA GLY A 45 14.32 -12.76 -8.05
C GLY A 45 14.95 -12.88 -6.65
N THR A 46 16.00 -13.66 -6.49
CA THR A 46 16.64 -13.90 -5.19
C THR A 46 17.84 -12.97 -4.92
N ILE A 47 18.51 -12.46 -5.97
CA ILE A 47 19.72 -11.64 -5.87
C ILE A 47 19.39 -10.25 -5.29
N GLN A 48 20.20 -9.81 -4.34
CA GLN A 48 20.06 -8.51 -3.66
C GLN A 48 21.18 -7.53 -3.99
N ILE A 49 22.38 -8.06 -4.23
CA ILE A 49 23.56 -7.29 -4.59
C ILE A 49 24.27 -7.98 -5.74
N VAL A 50 24.76 -7.18 -6.68
CA VAL A 50 25.66 -7.59 -7.75
C VAL A 50 27.02 -6.92 -7.52
N ILE A 51 28.09 -7.70 -7.60
CA ILE A 51 29.48 -7.22 -7.64
C ILE A 51 29.98 -7.53 -9.05
N THR A 52 30.24 -6.51 -9.85
CA THR A 52 30.61 -6.70 -11.26
C THR A 52 31.91 -6.02 -11.63
N ASP A 53 32.74 -6.67 -12.43
CA ASP A 53 33.80 -5.96 -13.16
C ASP A 53 33.20 -5.03 -14.22
N ILE A 54 33.89 -3.94 -14.54
CA ILE A 54 33.57 -3.09 -15.69
C ILE A 54 33.90 -3.81 -16.98
N LEU A 55 35.09 -4.39 -17.05
CA LEU A 55 35.60 -5.05 -18.27
C LEU A 55 35.07 -6.48 -18.35
N LEU A 56 33.96 -6.67 -19.03
CA LEU A 56 33.35 -7.96 -19.29
C LEU A 56 33.25 -8.21 -20.79
N PRO A 57 33.29 -9.47 -21.24
CA PRO A 57 33.05 -9.79 -22.63
C PRO A 57 31.62 -9.47 -23.05
N GLY A 58 31.44 -8.89 -24.21
CA GLY A 58 30.13 -8.49 -24.73
C GLY A 58 29.65 -7.20 -24.12
N LYS A 59 28.67 -7.27 -23.22
CA LYS A 59 28.10 -6.11 -22.50
C LYS A 59 28.99 -5.80 -21.30
N ASP A 60 29.46 -4.53 -21.18
CA ASP A 60 30.30 -4.13 -20.06
C ASP A 60 29.50 -4.01 -18.72
N GLY A 61 30.24 -3.96 -17.60
CA GLY A 61 29.65 -3.90 -16.25
C GLY A 61 28.85 -2.61 -15.97
N LEU A 62 29.12 -1.48 -16.64
CA LEU A 62 28.35 -0.26 -16.52
C LEU A 62 27.01 -0.35 -17.26
N GLN A 63 26.99 -1.00 -18.42
CA GLN A 63 25.75 -1.30 -19.13
C GLN A 63 24.89 -2.27 -18.35
N LEU A 64 25.51 -3.31 -17.77
CA LEU A 64 24.84 -4.23 -16.83
C LEU A 64 24.23 -3.47 -15.65
N THR A 65 25.02 -2.59 -15.00
CA THR A 65 24.56 -1.76 -13.87
C THR A 65 23.33 -0.92 -14.23
N SER A 66 23.40 -0.22 -15.37
CA SER A 66 22.28 0.60 -15.84
C SER A 66 21.02 -0.23 -16.09
N GLN A 67 21.16 -1.41 -16.71
CA GLN A 67 20.05 -2.31 -16.98
C GLN A 67 19.43 -2.88 -15.68
N ILE A 68 20.26 -3.23 -14.69
CA ILE A 68 19.80 -3.69 -13.38
C ILE A 68 19.00 -2.60 -12.67
N LYS A 69 19.53 -1.38 -12.61
CA LYS A 69 18.86 -0.27 -11.89
C LYS A 69 17.57 0.19 -12.53
N GLN A 70 17.40 -0.01 -13.83
CA GLN A 70 16.13 0.32 -14.52
C GLN A 70 15.02 -0.70 -14.24
N ASN A 71 15.36 -1.97 -14.00
CA ASN A 71 14.39 -3.05 -14.00
C ASN A 71 14.27 -3.79 -12.65
N TYR A 72 15.25 -3.64 -11.73
CA TYR A 72 15.31 -4.41 -10.48
C TYR A 72 15.73 -3.55 -9.29
N ASP A 73 15.22 -3.88 -8.11
CA ASP A 73 15.67 -3.30 -6.82
C ASP A 73 16.91 -4.05 -6.30
N ILE A 74 18.02 -3.95 -7.03
CA ILE A 74 19.29 -4.60 -6.73
C ILE A 74 20.38 -3.53 -6.62
N ASP A 75 21.25 -3.64 -5.62
CA ASP A 75 22.40 -2.78 -5.48
C ASP A 75 23.59 -3.34 -6.24
N VAL A 76 24.41 -2.46 -6.83
CA VAL A 76 25.54 -2.86 -7.65
C VAL A 76 26.83 -2.23 -7.12
N ILE A 77 27.83 -3.07 -6.84
CA ILE A 77 29.20 -2.66 -6.55
C ILE A 77 30.02 -2.95 -7.81
N VAL A 78 30.65 -1.91 -8.34
CA VAL A 78 31.47 -2.03 -9.55
C VAL A 78 32.93 -2.18 -9.17
N MET A 79 33.63 -3.15 -9.76
CA MET A 79 35.07 -3.32 -9.66
C MET A 79 35.73 -2.76 -10.91
N THR A 80 36.80 -2.00 -10.78
CA THR A 80 37.52 -1.41 -11.94
C THR A 80 39.03 -1.37 -11.74
N GLY A 81 39.77 -1.58 -12.83
CA GLY A 81 41.18 -1.28 -12.86
C GLY A 81 41.45 0.22 -13.03
N TYR A 82 42.64 0.67 -12.73
CA TYR A 82 43.14 2.00 -13.03
C TYR A 82 43.25 2.15 -14.56
N SER A 83 42.15 2.53 -15.22
CA SER A 83 42.17 2.95 -16.63
C SER A 83 41.63 4.35 -16.75
N GLU A 84 42.29 5.18 -17.56
CA GLU A 84 41.90 6.60 -17.83
C GLU A 84 40.50 6.72 -18.45
N ASN A 85 39.82 5.61 -18.78
CA ASN A 85 38.58 5.60 -19.54
C ASN A 85 37.31 5.52 -18.70
N TYR A 86 37.39 5.20 -17.38
CA TYR A 86 36.20 5.08 -16.55
C TYR A 86 36.37 5.85 -15.24
N SER A 87 35.52 6.85 -15.03
CA SER A 87 35.54 7.66 -13.82
C SER A 87 34.59 7.13 -12.74
N TYR A 88 34.90 7.41 -11.48
CA TYR A 88 34.00 7.17 -10.35
C TYR A 88 32.61 7.80 -10.63
N GLU A 89 32.60 9.02 -11.17
CA GLU A 89 31.37 9.73 -11.48
C GLU A 89 30.51 9.00 -12.53
N GLU A 90 31.11 8.39 -13.52
CA GLU A 90 30.37 7.64 -14.54
C GLU A 90 29.69 6.41 -13.95
N ALA A 91 30.38 5.63 -13.11
CA ALA A 91 29.78 4.46 -12.45
C ALA A 91 28.58 4.86 -11.56
N ILE A 92 28.72 5.93 -10.77
CA ILE A 92 27.64 6.45 -9.94
C ILE A 92 26.47 6.97 -10.78
N ASN A 93 26.75 7.69 -11.87
CA ASN A 93 25.70 8.18 -12.79
C ASN A 93 24.95 7.03 -13.49
N LYS A 94 25.58 5.88 -13.70
CA LYS A 94 24.94 4.65 -14.19
C LYS A 94 24.17 3.90 -13.10
N GLY A 95 24.23 4.37 -11.84
CA GLY A 95 23.47 3.84 -10.72
C GLY A 95 24.24 2.85 -9.84
N ALA A 96 25.57 2.77 -9.95
CA ALA A 96 26.36 1.97 -9.03
C ALA A 96 26.18 2.47 -7.59
N SER A 97 25.99 1.54 -6.64
CA SER A 97 25.87 1.85 -5.21
C SER A 97 27.24 2.08 -4.56
N ASP A 98 28.28 1.46 -5.11
CA ASP A 98 29.67 1.68 -4.72
C ASP A 98 30.64 1.23 -5.82
N LEU A 99 31.92 1.56 -5.64
CA LEU A 99 32.99 1.21 -6.59
C LEU A 99 34.25 0.79 -5.83
N VAL A 100 34.96 -0.24 -6.33
CA VAL A 100 36.22 -0.75 -5.80
C VAL A 100 37.27 -0.73 -6.90
N PHE A 101 38.46 -0.21 -6.59
CA PHE A 101 39.58 -0.16 -7.52
C PHE A 101 40.47 -1.43 -7.41
N LYS A 102 40.73 -2.10 -8.51
CA LYS A 102 41.74 -3.18 -8.62
C LYS A 102 43.15 -2.59 -8.72
N PRO A 103 44.16 -3.13 -7.99
CA PRO A 103 44.08 -4.27 -7.10
C PRO A 103 43.52 -3.86 -5.71
N PHE A 104 42.58 -4.64 -5.17
CA PHE A 104 41.99 -4.44 -3.86
C PHE A 104 42.25 -5.61 -2.92
N ARG A 105 42.14 -5.35 -1.61
CA ARG A 105 42.08 -6.41 -0.61
C ARG A 105 40.65 -6.90 -0.45
N PHE A 106 40.46 -8.19 -0.24
CA PHE A 106 39.13 -8.75 -0.03
C PHE A 106 38.40 -8.14 1.17
N GLU A 107 39.14 -7.75 2.22
CA GLU A 107 38.58 -7.04 3.37
C GLU A 107 37.98 -5.67 2.98
N GLU A 108 38.58 -4.97 2.01
CA GLU A 108 38.04 -3.72 1.48
C GLU A 108 36.72 -3.95 0.78
N LEU A 109 36.66 -4.95 -0.12
CA LEU A 109 35.41 -5.34 -0.79
C LEU A 109 34.33 -5.70 0.22
N LEU A 110 34.68 -6.47 1.27
CA LEU A 110 33.75 -6.86 2.33
C LEU A 110 33.23 -5.63 3.12
N LEU A 111 34.06 -4.64 3.40
CA LEU A 111 33.66 -3.42 4.09
C LEU A 111 32.67 -2.62 3.23
N ARG A 112 32.93 -2.50 1.93
CA ARG A 112 32.03 -1.81 1.00
C ARG A 112 30.69 -2.55 0.87
N LEU A 113 30.74 -3.87 0.72
CA LEU A 113 29.56 -4.72 0.72
C LEU A 113 28.71 -4.52 1.99
N LYS A 114 29.34 -4.56 3.17
CA LYS A 114 28.64 -4.31 4.45
C LYS A 114 28.02 -2.91 4.50
N ARG A 115 28.69 -1.89 3.95
CA ARG A 115 28.18 -0.54 3.87
C ARG A 115 26.93 -0.50 2.99
N VAL A 116 26.98 -1.03 1.78
CA VAL A 116 25.83 -1.04 0.84
C VAL A 116 24.65 -1.81 1.45
N LEU A 117 24.88 -2.98 2.05
CA LEU A 117 23.86 -3.75 2.76
C LEU A 117 23.23 -2.95 3.91
N LYS A 118 24.03 -2.24 4.68
CA LYS A 118 23.55 -1.40 5.79
C LYS A 118 22.68 -0.24 5.29
N GLU A 119 23.11 0.46 4.24
CA GLU A 119 22.35 1.54 3.62
C GLU A 119 21.00 1.03 3.06
N ARG A 120 21.00 -0.14 2.40
CA ARG A 120 19.79 -0.81 1.93
C ARG A 120 18.83 -1.15 3.08
N GLN A 121 19.36 -1.72 4.17
CA GLN A 121 18.55 -2.05 5.34
C GLN A 121 17.92 -0.79 5.98
N LEU A 122 18.71 0.27 6.15
CA LEU A 122 18.21 1.55 6.70
C LEU A 122 17.15 2.18 5.82
N THR A 123 17.33 2.14 4.51
CA THR A 123 16.33 2.65 3.54
C THR A 123 15.02 1.87 3.61
N LYS A 124 15.09 0.53 3.67
CA LYS A 124 13.90 -0.33 3.84
C LYS A 124 13.18 -0.04 5.16
N GLU A 125 13.92 0.06 6.26
CA GLU A 125 13.34 0.35 7.57
C GLU A 125 12.71 1.75 7.61
N ARG A 126 13.39 2.77 7.06
CA ARG A 126 12.82 4.12 6.92
C ARG A 126 11.51 4.11 6.15
N ASN A 127 11.46 3.45 4.99
CA ASN A 127 10.25 3.37 4.18
C ASN A 127 9.12 2.63 4.92
N ARG A 128 9.44 1.56 5.64
CA ARG A 128 8.49 0.84 6.49
C ARG A 128 7.92 1.71 7.61
N ILE A 129 8.77 2.51 8.25
CA ILE A 129 8.32 3.44 9.31
C ILE A 129 7.44 4.53 8.72
N LEU A 130 7.82 5.12 7.57
CA LEU A 130 7.01 6.14 6.88
C LEU A 130 5.63 5.59 6.51
N SER A 131 5.55 4.41 5.90
CA SER A 131 4.27 3.77 5.58
C SER A 131 3.42 3.49 6.82
N LYS A 132 4.04 3.09 7.94
CA LYS A 132 3.32 2.93 9.21
C LYS A 132 2.79 4.26 9.75
N LEU A 133 3.57 5.33 9.68
CA LEU A 133 3.14 6.67 10.12
C LEU A 133 2.01 7.20 9.24
N GLU A 134 2.10 7.04 7.92
CA GLU A 134 1.03 7.37 6.99
C GLU A 134 -0.26 6.62 7.34
N ASN A 135 -0.18 5.29 7.49
CA ASN A 135 -1.33 4.48 7.87
C ASN A 135 -1.96 4.92 9.20
N LEU A 136 -1.15 5.21 10.23
CA LEU A 136 -1.65 5.70 11.51
C LEU A 136 -2.31 7.10 11.40
N ALA A 137 -1.84 7.91 10.47
CA ALA A 137 -2.38 9.25 10.23
C ALA A 137 -3.72 9.24 9.49
N ILE A 138 -4.02 8.20 8.68
CA ILE A 138 -5.20 8.14 7.81
C ILE A 138 -6.23 7.09 8.23
N THR A 139 -5.92 6.18 9.16
CA THR A 139 -6.86 5.13 9.61
C THR A 139 -7.45 5.43 10.99
N ASP A 140 -8.64 4.90 11.23
CA ASP A 140 -9.27 4.83 12.55
C ASP A 140 -8.62 3.72 13.40
N GLY A 141 -8.26 4.05 14.63
CA GLY A 141 -7.53 3.16 15.53
C GLY A 141 -8.30 1.89 15.91
N LEU A 142 -9.63 1.95 15.95
CA LEU A 142 -10.50 0.83 16.35
C LEU A 142 -10.87 -0.03 15.13
N THR A 143 -11.52 0.53 14.14
CA THR A 143 -12.12 -0.20 13.01
C THR A 143 -11.15 -0.53 11.89
N LYS A 144 -9.99 0.15 11.84
CA LYS A 144 -8.99 0.07 10.76
C LYS A 144 -9.48 0.56 9.39
N LEU A 145 -10.68 1.09 9.30
CA LEU A 145 -11.12 1.87 8.15
C LEU A 145 -10.36 3.21 8.10
N TYR A 146 -10.49 3.94 7.02
CA TYR A 146 -9.97 5.30 6.98
C TYR A 146 -10.67 6.20 8.01
N ASN A 147 -9.96 7.21 8.52
CA ASN A 147 -10.50 8.16 9.49
C ASN A 147 -11.19 9.36 8.81
N LEU A 148 -11.88 10.18 9.60
CA LEU A 148 -12.58 11.37 9.15
C LEU A 148 -11.68 12.36 8.40
N ARG A 149 -10.42 12.54 8.84
CA ARG A 149 -9.49 13.46 8.16
C ARG A 149 -9.22 13.00 6.73
N HIS A 150 -8.99 11.71 6.55
CA HIS A 150 -8.74 11.14 5.23
C HIS A 150 -9.99 11.19 4.35
N PHE A 151 -11.19 11.04 4.94
CA PHE A 151 -12.45 11.22 4.22
C PHE A 151 -12.52 12.58 3.53
N TYR A 152 -12.29 13.68 4.27
CA TYR A 152 -12.36 15.03 3.69
C TYR A 152 -11.31 15.24 2.58
N ASN A 153 -10.11 14.73 2.77
CA ASN A 153 -9.06 14.83 1.75
C ASN A 153 -9.44 14.06 0.47
N LEU A 154 -9.95 12.83 0.61
CA LEU A 154 -10.24 12.00 -0.55
C LEU A 154 -11.49 12.46 -1.29
N ILE A 155 -12.56 12.86 -0.58
CA ILE A 155 -13.79 13.30 -1.23
C ILE A 155 -13.57 14.56 -2.08
N GLU A 156 -12.72 15.50 -1.64
CA GLU A 156 -12.35 16.68 -2.44
C GLU A 156 -11.62 16.29 -3.73
N ILE A 157 -10.71 15.31 -3.67
CA ILE A 157 -10.01 14.77 -4.84
C ILE A 157 -10.99 14.15 -5.81
N GLU A 158 -11.93 13.31 -5.32
CA GLU A 158 -12.91 12.63 -6.17
C GLU A 158 -13.92 13.61 -6.78
N ILE A 159 -14.34 14.64 -6.06
CA ILE A 159 -15.14 15.76 -6.61
C ILE A 159 -14.36 16.45 -7.74
N GLY A 160 -13.08 16.71 -7.55
CA GLY A 160 -12.22 17.29 -8.58
C GLY A 160 -12.13 16.40 -9.84
N ARG A 161 -12.04 15.11 -9.67
CA ARG A 161 -12.07 14.11 -10.77
C ARG A 161 -13.42 14.07 -11.48
N CYS A 162 -14.51 14.03 -10.69
CA CYS A 162 -15.87 14.06 -11.22
C CYS A 162 -16.10 15.31 -12.09
N ARG A 163 -15.70 16.49 -11.62
CA ARG A 163 -15.81 17.75 -12.38
C ARG A 163 -14.98 17.75 -13.67
N ARG A 164 -13.80 17.14 -13.64
CA ARG A 164 -12.87 17.12 -14.78
C ARG A 164 -13.27 16.11 -15.86
N TYR A 165 -13.69 14.94 -15.46
CA TYR A 165 -13.91 13.81 -16.37
C TYR A 165 -15.38 13.49 -16.60
N GLY A 166 -16.31 14.04 -15.80
CA GLY A 166 -17.74 13.80 -15.94
C GLY A 166 -18.21 12.42 -15.45
N HIS A 167 -17.34 11.70 -14.71
CA HIS A 167 -17.73 10.41 -14.10
C HIS A 167 -18.64 10.63 -12.88
N PRO A 168 -19.65 9.77 -12.65
CA PRO A 168 -20.51 9.88 -11.49
C PRO A 168 -19.73 9.59 -10.19
N LEU A 169 -20.17 10.20 -9.09
CA LEU A 169 -19.60 10.00 -7.78
C LEU A 169 -20.74 9.85 -6.78
N ALA A 170 -20.80 8.75 -6.06
CA ALA A 170 -21.81 8.54 -5.03
C ALA A 170 -21.18 8.53 -3.62
N LEU A 171 -22.01 8.93 -2.65
CA LEU A 171 -21.69 8.95 -1.23
C LEU A 171 -22.76 8.17 -0.46
N LEU A 172 -22.32 7.28 0.41
CA LEU A 172 -23.15 6.63 1.41
C LEU A 172 -22.79 7.18 2.79
N LEU A 173 -23.78 7.49 3.59
CA LEU A 173 -23.66 7.74 5.02
C LEU A 173 -24.46 6.68 5.78
N LEU A 174 -23.85 6.05 6.76
CA LEU A 174 -24.38 4.89 7.48
C LEU A 174 -24.32 5.16 8.98
N ASP A 175 -25.35 4.72 9.71
CA ASP A 175 -25.39 4.83 11.17
C ASP A 175 -25.98 3.55 11.77
N ILE A 176 -25.40 3.09 12.89
CA ILE A 176 -25.84 1.87 13.57
C ILE A 176 -27.11 2.17 14.36
N ASP A 177 -28.17 1.47 14.03
CA ASP A 177 -29.47 1.67 14.65
C ASP A 177 -29.43 1.30 16.14
N LYS A 178 -29.88 2.24 17.00
CA LYS A 178 -30.00 2.06 18.46
C LYS A 178 -28.67 1.67 19.14
N PHE A 179 -27.52 2.08 18.58
CA PHE A 179 -26.21 1.68 19.11
C PHE A 179 -25.99 2.12 20.57
N LYS A 180 -26.52 3.28 20.97
CA LYS A 180 -26.48 3.72 22.36
C LYS A 180 -27.17 2.71 23.27
N VAL A 181 -28.34 2.21 22.90
CA VAL A 181 -29.08 1.19 23.69
C VAL A 181 -28.27 -0.10 23.82
N TYR A 182 -27.60 -0.50 22.74
CA TYR A 182 -26.69 -1.67 22.76
C TYR A 182 -25.56 -1.45 23.77
N ASN A 183 -24.89 -0.29 23.74
CA ASN A 183 -23.82 0.05 24.67
C ASN A 183 -24.30 0.13 26.12
N ASP A 184 -25.47 0.73 26.35
CA ASP A 184 -26.06 0.84 27.69
C ASP A 184 -26.42 -0.54 28.27
N THR A 185 -26.74 -1.53 27.40
CA THR A 185 -27.13 -2.89 27.81
C THR A 185 -25.92 -3.81 28.01
N TYR A 186 -24.95 -3.79 27.07
CA TYR A 186 -23.86 -4.77 27.01
C TYR A 186 -22.49 -4.17 27.29
N GLY A 187 -22.40 -2.87 27.47
CA GLY A 187 -21.17 -2.13 27.73
C GLY A 187 -20.39 -1.75 26.47
N HIS A 188 -19.54 -0.74 26.61
CA HIS A 188 -18.77 -0.15 25.50
C HIS A 188 -17.79 -1.13 24.85
N LEU A 189 -17.24 -2.11 25.61
CA LEU A 189 -16.33 -3.10 25.04
C LEU A 189 -17.01 -4.02 24.02
N GLU A 190 -18.27 -4.41 24.28
CA GLU A 190 -19.07 -5.16 23.30
C GLU A 190 -19.49 -4.28 22.13
N GLY A 191 -19.81 -3.01 22.36
CA GLY A 191 -20.02 -2.02 21.29
C GLY A 191 -18.81 -1.83 20.38
N ASP A 192 -17.61 -1.80 20.93
CA ASP A 192 -16.37 -1.71 20.14
C ASP A 192 -16.21 -2.94 19.22
N LYS A 193 -16.56 -4.14 19.65
CA LYS A 193 -16.56 -5.34 18.79
C LYS A 193 -17.57 -5.22 17.65
N VAL A 194 -18.74 -4.65 17.91
CA VAL A 194 -19.74 -4.35 16.86
C VAL A 194 -19.17 -3.38 15.83
N LEU A 195 -18.56 -2.28 16.27
CA LEU A 195 -17.94 -1.28 15.38
C LEU A 195 -16.85 -1.92 14.50
N VAL A 196 -15.96 -2.71 15.09
CA VAL A 196 -14.90 -3.43 14.36
C VAL A 196 -15.51 -4.35 13.30
N ARG A 197 -16.52 -5.14 13.70
CA ARG A 197 -17.12 -6.11 12.80
C ARG A 197 -17.89 -5.47 11.67
N ILE A 198 -18.64 -4.40 11.93
CA ILE A 198 -19.34 -3.62 10.89
C ILE A 198 -18.32 -3.00 9.92
N GLY A 199 -17.21 -2.45 10.42
CA GLY A 199 -16.12 -1.97 9.56
C GLY A 199 -15.60 -3.04 8.60
N GLN A 200 -15.39 -4.28 9.08
CA GLN A 200 -14.97 -5.41 8.26
C GLN A 200 -16.04 -5.79 7.21
N ILE A 201 -17.31 -5.82 7.61
CA ILE A 201 -18.44 -6.12 6.71
C ILE A 201 -18.49 -5.07 5.60
N ILE A 202 -18.44 -3.78 5.93
CA ILE A 202 -18.43 -2.71 4.93
C ILE A 202 -17.28 -2.94 3.94
N GLN A 203 -16.06 -3.16 4.44
CA GLN A 203 -14.88 -3.35 3.59
C GLN A 203 -15.00 -4.56 2.65
N THR A 204 -15.56 -5.68 3.10
CA THR A 204 -15.79 -6.86 2.24
C THR A 204 -16.85 -6.65 1.17
N CYS A 205 -17.74 -5.67 1.36
CA CYS A 205 -18.76 -5.29 0.41
C CYS A 205 -18.28 -4.29 -0.66
N LEU A 206 -17.02 -3.85 -0.62
CA LEU A 206 -16.50 -2.80 -1.50
C LEU A 206 -15.53 -3.34 -2.55
N ARG A 207 -15.41 -2.60 -3.66
CA ARG A 207 -14.40 -2.83 -4.70
C ARG A 207 -13.09 -2.14 -4.30
N THR A 208 -12.00 -2.46 -5.00
CA THR A 208 -10.66 -1.88 -4.73
C THR A 208 -10.63 -0.35 -4.84
N MET A 209 -11.44 0.25 -5.70
CA MET A 209 -11.50 1.71 -5.89
C MET A 209 -12.46 2.41 -4.93
N ASP A 210 -13.33 1.68 -4.24
CA ASP A 210 -14.23 2.22 -3.23
C ASP A 210 -13.48 2.44 -1.92
N SER A 211 -13.90 3.41 -1.14
CA SER A 211 -13.25 3.74 0.12
C SER A 211 -14.25 3.87 1.26
N ALA A 212 -13.95 3.20 2.39
CA ALA A 212 -14.78 3.23 3.60
C ALA A 212 -14.06 3.96 4.74
N PHE A 213 -14.83 4.70 5.53
CA PHE A 213 -14.34 5.55 6.59
C PHE A 213 -15.21 5.40 7.84
N ARG A 214 -14.59 5.54 9.01
CA ARG A 214 -15.33 5.84 10.23
C ARG A 214 -15.50 7.35 10.33
N TYR A 215 -16.74 7.81 10.21
CA TYR A 215 -17.07 9.24 10.16
C TYR A 215 -17.15 9.86 11.57
N GLY A 216 -17.68 9.12 12.52
CA GLY A 216 -17.82 9.52 13.94
C GLY A 216 -18.20 8.30 14.79
N GLY A 217 -18.46 8.43 16.05
CA GLY A 217 -18.81 7.39 17.01
C GLY A 217 -19.31 6.06 16.43
N GLU A 218 -20.55 6.07 15.98
CA GLU A 218 -21.27 4.93 15.38
C GLU A 218 -21.56 5.13 13.88
N GLU A 219 -20.98 6.18 13.28
CA GLU A 219 -21.25 6.58 11.91
C GLU A 219 -20.11 6.16 10.98
N PHE A 220 -20.47 5.67 9.81
CA PHE A 220 -19.56 5.28 8.74
C PHE A 220 -19.93 6.01 7.44
N THR A 221 -18.97 6.16 6.55
CA THR A 221 -19.22 6.69 5.22
C THR A 221 -18.47 5.90 4.15
N VAL A 222 -18.99 5.89 2.94
CA VAL A 222 -18.40 5.20 1.80
C VAL A 222 -18.40 6.12 0.60
N ILE A 223 -17.23 6.34 0.02
CA ILE A 223 -17.05 7.03 -1.25
C ILE A 223 -17.03 5.99 -2.37
N LEU A 224 -17.87 6.18 -3.37
CA LEU A 224 -17.99 5.30 -4.54
C LEU A 224 -17.67 6.09 -5.83
N PRO A 225 -16.41 6.13 -6.26
CA PRO A 225 -16.03 6.75 -7.52
C PRO A 225 -16.67 6.00 -8.71
N GLU A 226 -16.89 6.73 -9.82
CA GLU A 226 -17.42 6.16 -11.07
C GLU A 226 -18.70 5.33 -10.87
N THR A 227 -19.55 5.78 -9.94
CA THR A 227 -20.75 5.03 -9.51
C THR A 227 -21.96 5.95 -9.47
N THR A 228 -23.01 5.58 -10.18
CA THR A 228 -24.30 6.27 -10.17
C THR A 228 -25.08 5.98 -8.88
N ALA A 229 -26.10 6.78 -8.58
CA ALA A 229 -26.98 6.56 -7.43
C ALA A 229 -27.63 5.16 -7.47
N GLN A 230 -28.01 4.67 -8.66
CA GLN A 230 -28.63 3.36 -8.81
C GLN A 230 -27.62 2.21 -8.49
N GLU A 231 -26.39 2.34 -8.92
CA GLU A 231 -25.33 1.36 -8.60
C GLU A 231 -24.94 1.43 -7.12
N ALA A 232 -24.88 2.64 -6.55
CA ALA A 232 -24.65 2.87 -5.13
C ALA A 232 -25.73 2.22 -4.25
N ASN A 233 -26.98 2.21 -4.72
CA ASN A 233 -28.07 1.48 -4.06
C ASN A 233 -27.76 -0.01 -3.89
N ASN A 234 -27.21 -0.65 -4.92
CA ASN A 234 -26.86 -2.08 -4.86
C ASN A 234 -25.76 -2.32 -3.79
N VAL A 235 -24.80 -1.40 -3.69
CA VAL A 235 -23.76 -1.46 -2.65
C VAL A 235 -24.39 -1.26 -1.26
N ALA A 236 -25.25 -0.27 -1.10
CA ALA A 236 -25.95 -0.01 0.16
C ALA A 236 -26.81 -1.21 0.60
N HIS A 237 -27.58 -1.83 -0.31
CA HIS A 237 -28.35 -3.03 -0.03
C HIS A 237 -27.47 -4.20 0.40
N ARG A 238 -26.33 -4.42 -0.25
CA ARG A 238 -25.37 -5.48 0.13
C ARG A 238 -24.82 -5.27 1.52
N ILE A 239 -24.42 -4.03 1.86
CA ILE A 239 -23.91 -3.70 3.19
C ILE A 239 -25.00 -3.88 4.24
N ARG A 240 -26.19 -3.30 4.03
CA ARG A 240 -27.32 -3.40 4.95
C ARG A 240 -27.70 -4.86 5.24
N ALA A 241 -27.86 -5.67 4.19
CA ALA A 241 -28.22 -7.08 4.34
C ALA A 241 -27.11 -7.86 5.07
N ALA A 242 -25.84 -7.63 4.76
CA ALA A 242 -24.73 -8.31 5.41
C ALA A 242 -24.66 -7.97 6.92
N VAL A 243 -24.92 -6.72 7.31
CA VAL A 243 -24.99 -6.32 8.72
C VAL A 243 -26.20 -6.95 9.42
N GLU A 244 -27.37 -6.94 8.78
CA GLU A 244 -28.60 -7.56 9.35
C GLU A 244 -28.45 -9.06 9.60
N PHE A 245 -27.70 -9.78 8.76
CA PHE A 245 -27.43 -11.23 8.91
C PHE A 245 -26.34 -11.54 9.95
N GLU A 246 -25.52 -10.57 10.34
CA GLU A 246 -24.46 -10.79 11.32
C GLU A 246 -25.03 -10.99 12.71
N LYS A 247 -24.45 -11.96 13.43
CA LYS A 247 -24.85 -12.25 14.82
C LYS A 247 -23.72 -11.90 15.78
N PHE A 248 -24.07 -11.10 16.77
CA PHE A 248 -23.17 -10.72 17.84
C PHE A 248 -23.53 -11.51 19.09
N PHE A 249 -22.54 -11.92 19.87
CA PHE A 249 -22.72 -12.71 21.08
C PHE A 249 -22.13 -11.95 22.28
N PRO A 250 -22.80 -10.86 22.75
CA PRO A 250 -22.33 -10.12 23.92
C PRO A 250 -22.38 -10.95 25.20
N GLU A 251 -23.22 -11.98 25.23
CA GLU A 251 -23.33 -12.99 26.30
C GLU A 251 -23.26 -14.38 25.67
N PRO A 252 -22.71 -15.37 26.39
CA PRO A 252 -22.73 -16.78 25.94
C PRO A 252 -24.15 -17.22 25.58
N GLU A 253 -24.32 -17.82 24.39
CA GLU A 253 -25.60 -18.37 23.89
C GLU A 253 -26.69 -17.33 23.53
N ASN A 254 -26.51 -16.04 23.80
CA ASN A 254 -27.45 -14.96 23.45
C ASN A 254 -27.02 -14.25 22.19
N ALA A 255 -27.56 -14.65 21.04
CA ALA A 255 -27.30 -14.01 19.76
C ALA A 255 -28.15 -12.73 19.58
N VAL A 256 -27.49 -11.58 19.38
CA VAL A 256 -28.13 -10.28 19.13
C VAL A 256 -27.80 -9.83 17.71
N THR A 257 -28.78 -9.24 17.03
CA THR A 257 -28.59 -8.61 15.72
C THR A 257 -28.59 -7.09 15.85
N VAL A 258 -27.78 -6.44 15.03
CA VAL A 258 -27.73 -4.98 14.89
C VAL A 258 -28.09 -4.64 13.46
N THR A 259 -28.73 -3.51 13.26
CA THR A 259 -29.08 -3.03 11.92
C THR A 259 -28.46 -1.65 11.68
N ILE A 260 -28.47 -1.21 10.43
CA ILE A 260 -27.96 0.10 10.01
C ILE A 260 -28.98 0.84 9.13
N SER A 261 -29.02 2.13 9.31
CA SER A 261 -29.74 3.06 8.43
C SER A 261 -28.76 3.72 7.47
N ILE A 262 -29.08 3.77 6.17
CA ILE A 262 -28.18 4.25 5.13
C ILE A 262 -28.83 5.37 4.34
N GLY A 263 -28.12 6.48 4.17
CA GLY A 263 -28.43 7.53 3.22
C GLY A 263 -27.52 7.43 1.99
N VAL A 264 -28.10 7.56 0.81
CA VAL A 264 -27.38 7.49 -0.46
C VAL A 264 -27.64 8.75 -1.27
N THR A 265 -26.60 9.31 -1.85
CA THR A 265 -26.71 10.46 -2.76
C THR A 265 -25.61 10.39 -3.83
N GLU A 266 -25.88 11.05 -4.98
CA GLU A 266 -24.93 11.23 -6.07
C GLU A 266 -24.51 12.70 -6.14
N TYR A 267 -23.23 12.96 -6.40
CA TYR A 267 -22.69 14.30 -6.52
C TYR A 267 -23.24 15.04 -7.74
N HIS A 268 -23.70 16.25 -7.53
CA HIS A 268 -24.16 17.12 -8.62
C HIS A 268 -23.13 18.20 -8.92
N ASN A 269 -22.83 18.40 -10.20
CA ASN A 269 -21.66 19.15 -10.70
C ASN A 269 -21.58 20.65 -10.33
N LYS A 270 -22.48 21.20 -9.57
CA LYS A 270 -22.44 22.61 -9.14
C LYS A 270 -22.55 22.80 -7.64
N GLU A 271 -22.68 21.70 -6.89
CA GLU A 271 -22.82 21.81 -5.44
C GLU A 271 -21.49 21.88 -4.71
N SER A 272 -21.50 22.42 -3.52
CA SER A 272 -20.38 22.40 -2.59
C SER A 272 -20.26 21.05 -1.90
N LEU A 273 -19.05 20.71 -1.40
CA LEU A 273 -18.83 19.54 -0.58
C LEU A 273 -19.80 19.49 0.62
N ALA A 274 -20.05 20.63 1.27
CA ALA A 274 -20.95 20.71 2.42
C ALA A 274 -22.40 20.35 2.08
N GLU A 275 -22.89 20.79 0.93
CA GLU A 275 -24.23 20.45 0.44
C GLU A 275 -24.34 18.97 0.10
N PHE A 276 -23.31 18.39 -0.54
CA PHE A 276 -23.24 16.97 -0.89
C PHE A 276 -23.32 16.09 0.38
N ILE A 277 -22.48 16.39 1.39
CA ILE A 277 -22.48 15.64 2.66
C ILE A 277 -23.80 15.83 3.40
N LYS A 278 -24.31 17.07 3.49
CA LYS A 278 -25.59 17.37 4.14
C LYS A 278 -26.75 16.59 3.53
N ARG A 279 -26.76 16.42 2.22
CA ARG A 279 -27.80 15.64 1.53
C ARG A 279 -27.68 14.14 1.83
N ALA A 280 -26.46 13.58 1.95
CA ALA A 280 -26.28 12.21 2.40
C ALA A 280 -26.79 12.01 3.84
N ASP A 281 -26.51 12.96 4.74
CA ASP A 281 -26.98 12.96 6.13
C ASP A 281 -28.51 13.02 6.21
N GLN A 282 -29.14 13.93 5.47
CA GLN A 282 -30.60 14.01 5.37
C GLN A 282 -31.23 12.71 4.86
N ALA A 283 -30.60 12.06 3.86
CA ALA A 283 -31.06 10.77 3.37
C ALA A 283 -30.96 9.67 4.45
N MET A 284 -29.87 9.64 5.21
CA MET A 284 -29.70 8.70 6.33
C MET A 284 -30.73 8.96 7.44
N TYR A 285 -30.99 10.22 7.77
CA TYR A 285 -32.02 10.59 8.74
C TYR A 285 -33.41 10.13 8.33
N LEU A 286 -33.75 10.26 7.03
CA LEU A 286 -35.00 9.72 6.49
C LEU A 286 -35.10 8.19 6.65
N SER A 287 -33.99 7.47 6.55
CA SER A 287 -33.97 6.04 6.80
C SER A 287 -34.28 5.72 8.27
N LYS A 288 -33.76 6.50 9.20
CA LYS A 288 -34.08 6.36 10.63
C LYS A 288 -35.57 6.65 10.93
N GLU A 289 -36.18 7.66 10.27
CA GLU A 289 -37.59 7.97 10.39
C GLU A 289 -38.53 6.90 9.79
N LYS A 290 -38.13 6.29 8.67
CA LYS A 290 -38.91 5.23 8.01
C LYS A 290 -38.90 3.87 8.74
N GLY A 291 -38.38 3.82 9.96
CA GLY A 291 -38.39 2.63 10.81
C GLY A 291 -37.02 1.96 10.96
N ARG A 292 -35.96 2.59 10.48
CA ARG A 292 -34.58 2.05 10.53
C ARG A 292 -34.38 0.83 9.61
N ASN A 293 -33.18 0.23 9.65
CA ASN A 293 -32.82 -0.92 8.83
C ASN A 293 -33.21 -0.74 7.35
N THR A 294 -33.03 0.44 6.81
CA THR A 294 -33.48 0.80 5.47
C THR A 294 -32.53 1.78 4.79
N ILE A 295 -32.77 2.01 3.52
CA ILE A 295 -31.98 2.88 2.66
C ILE A 295 -32.90 3.99 2.13
N SER A 296 -32.45 5.23 2.19
CA SER A 296 -33.13 6.36 1.57
C SER A 296 -32.21 7.10 0.62
N PHE A 297 -32.81 7.68 -0.40
CA PHE A 297 -32.12 8.43 -1.45
C PHE A 297 -32.56 9.89 -1.41
N LEU A 298 -31.61 10.78 -1.58
CA LEU A 298 -31.88 12.17 -1.93
C LEU A 298 -31.01 12.57 -3.13
N PHE A 299 -31.64 13.14 -4.12
CA PHE A 299 -30.98 13.74 -5.27
C PHE A 299 -30.86 15.26 -5.08
N ALA A 300 -29.89 15.88 -5.76
CA ALA A 300 -29.86 17.32 -5.85
C ALA A 300 -31.11 17.82 -6.58
N GLU A 301 -31.77 18.86 -6.05
CA GLU A 301 -32.82 19.54 -6.78
C GLU A 301 -32.21 20.16 -8.04
N ASN A 302 -32.81 19.84 -9.20
CA ASN A 302 -32.41 20.44 -10.47
C ASN A 302 -32.71 21.95 -10.42
N SER A 303 -31.67 22.76 -10.18
CA SER A 303 -31.73 24.21 -10.27
C SER A 303 -31.46 24.70 -11.68
#